data_60d69333998f6fc0e902d962266ec518
#
_entry.id   60d69333998f6fc0e902d962266ec518
#
_cell.length_a   1.000
_cell.length_b   1.000
_cell.length_c   1.000
_cell.angle_alpha   90.00
_cell.angle_beta   90.00
_cell.angle_gamma   90.00
#
_symmetry.space_group_name_H-M   'P 1'
#
loop_
_entity.id
_entity.type
_entity.pdbx_description
1 polymer ?
#
loop_
_entity_poly.entity_id
_entity_poly.type
_entity_poly.pdbx_seq_one_letter_code
_entity_poly.pdbx_strand_id
1 'polypeptide(L)'
;MASIQIRKYKDEDAETVKEIFTLGMSEHVPSSFMHLLKQPPTQMVLMCTFCALLTSSKSFLLPVLAVTLVLAAARQLVVYMFNKYIDTSLKKDLDNITGTYLEQKDSCFWVAEYDGRVVGTVACLPNENAPACLELKRASVCRSHRRMGIAKALCRTVADFTRDRGYAAVILYTSTVQTDAQKLYEHMGYEKIREFLIPEFIGKLMNFTLIEYRLDLQRDTQNN
;
A
#
# COMPACT_ATOMS: atom_id res chain seq x y z
N MET A 1 18.70 -26.32 1.88
CA MET A 1 17.48 -25.74 1.28
C MET A 1 17.39 -24.30 1.76
N ALA A 2 17.21 -23.34 0.85
CA ALA A 2 16.99 -21.95 1.24
C ALA A 2 15.67 -21.86 2.00
N SER A 3 15.71 -21.38 3.25
CA SER A 3 14.55 -21.24 4.12
C SER A 3 14.22 -19.75 4.32
N ILE A 4 12.95 -19.44 4.36
CA ILE A 4 12.48 -18.10 4.72
C ILE A 4 12.63 -17.94 6.22
N GLN A 5 13.38 -16.94 6.66
CA GLN A 5 13.54 -16.58 8.06
C GLN A 5 12.96 -15.17 8.28
N ILE A 6 12.10 -15.00 9.28
CA ILE A 6 11.63 -13.70 9.72
C ILE A 6 12.40 -13.31 10.97
N ARG A 7 13.03 -12.14 10.92
CA ARG A 7 13.76 -11.56 12.02
C ARG A 7 13.44 -10.08 12.21
N LYS A 8 13.77 -9.53 13.37
CA LYS A 8 13.69 -8.07 13.56
C LYS A 8 14.66 -7.37 12.63
N TYR A 9 14.26 -6.18 12.23
CA TYR A 9 15.08 -5.23 11.48
C TYR A 9 16.37 -4.90 12.22
N LYS A 10 17.43 -4.64 11.47
CA LYS A 10 18.69 -4.08 11.92
C LYS A 10 19.08 -2.91 11.03
N ASP A 11 19.89 -1.97 11.54
CA ASP A 11 20.25 -0.77 10.80
C ASP A 11 21.00 -1.06 9.48
N GLU A 12 21.68 -2.21 9.40
CA GLU A 12 22.30 -2.69 8.16
C GLU A 12 21.30 -2.98 7.04
N ASP A 13 20.02 -3.19 7.36
CA ASP A 13 18.94 -3.46 6.40
C ASP A 13 18.34 -2.17 5.80
N ALA A 14 18.66 -0.99 6.32
CA ALA A 14 17.96 0.26 6.06
C ALA A 14 17.79 0.56 4.56
N GLU A 15 18.87 0.50 3.80
CA GLU A 15 18.82 0.80 2.38
C GLU A 15 17.98 -0.22 1.59
N THR A 16 18.12 -1.52 1.91
CA THR A 16 17.32 -2.57 1.28
C THR A 16 15.84 -2.43 1.60
N VAL A 17 15.49 -2.08 2.84
CA VAL A 17 14.10 -1.82 3.27
C VAL A 17 13.49 -0.64 2.51
N LYS A 18 14.22 0.47 2.38
CA LYS A 18 13.80 1.66 1.63
C LYS A 18 13.60 1.33 0.14
N GLU A 19 14.52 0.54 -0.44
CA GLU A 19 14.41 0.08 -1.83
C GLU A 19 13.18 -0.80 -2.05
N ILE A 20 12.95 -1.82 -1.19
CA ILE A 20 11.79 -2.71 -1.27
C ILE A 20 10.48 -1.91 -1.16
N PHE A 21 10.42 -0.94 -0.26
CA PHE A 21 9.26 -0.07 -0.11
C PHE A 21 9.04 0.79 -1.36
N THR A 22 10.08 1.45 -1.86
CA THR A 22 10.01 2.33 -3.03
C THR A 22 9.56 1.58 -4.28
N LEU A 23 10.18 0.43 -4.55
CA LEU A 23 9.82 -0.42 -5.69
C LEU A 23 8.39 -0.96 -5.54
N GLY A 24 8.03 -1.44 -4.35
CA GLY A 24 6.70 -1.96 -4.08
C GLY A 24 5.60 -0.92 -4.28
N MET A 25 5.81 0.33 -3.88
CA MET A 25 4.86 1.43 -4.11
C MET A 25 4.79 1.82 -5.58
N SER A 26 5.93 1.94 -6.25
CA SER A 26 6.00 2.35 -7.67
C SER A 26 5.28 1.37 -8.61
N GLU A 27 5.20 0.10 -8.26
CA GLU A 27 4.47 -0.92 -9.03
C GLU A 27 2.97 -0.65 -9.14
N HIS A 28 2.39 0.16 -8.26
CA HIS A 28 0.96 0.49 -8.28
C HIS A 28 0.61 1.66 -9.20
N VAL A 29 1.60 2.35 -9.77
CA VAL A 29 1.37 3.47 -10.69
C VAL A 29 0.53 3.06 -11.90
N PRO A 30 0.83 1.96 -12.63
CA PRO A 30 0.01 1.56 -13.79
C PRO A 30 -1.44 1.22 -13.41
N SER A 31 -1.65 0.47 -12.33
CA SER A 31 -3.01 0.12 -11.88
C SER A 31 -3.81 1.33 -11.42
N SER A 32 -3.16 2.29 -10.75
CA SER A 32 -3.78 3.54 -10.33
C SER A 32 -4.12 4.44 -11.53
N PHE A 33 -3.27 4.49 -12.54
CA PHE A 33 -3.58 5.20 -13.78
C PHE A 33 -4.77 4.56 -14.51
N MET A 34 -4.81 3.24 -14.61
CA MET A 34 -5.96 2.54 -15.18
C MET A 34 -7.25 2.75 -14.38
N HIS A 35 -7.14 2.82 -13.04
CA HIS A 35 -8.27 3.17 -12.19
C HIS A 35 -8.79 4.58 -12.48
N LEU A 36 -7.91 5.58 -12.60
CA LEU A 36 -8.26 6.94 -12.97
C LEU A 36 -8.97 7.01 -14.32
N LEU A 37 -8.49 6.30 -15.34
CA LEU A 37 -9.10 6.29 -16.68
C LEU A 37 -10.50 5.67 -16.71
N LYS A 38 -10.81 4.78 -15.77
CA LYS A 38 -12.14 4.17 -15.65
C LYS A 38 -13.15 5.07 -14.93
N GLN A 39 -12.71 6.17 -14.31
CA GLN A 39 -13.62 7.07 -13.60
C GLN A 39 -14.51 7.85 -14.59
N PRO A 40 -15.84 7.93 -14.36
CA PRO A 40 -16.76 8.65 -15.26
C PRO A 40 -16.35 10.11 -15.52
N PRO A 41 -15.90 10.90 -14.53
CA PRO A 41 -15.45 12.27 -14.78
C PRO A 41 -14.28 12.33 -15.77
N THR A 42 -13.31 11.42 -15.64
CA THR A 42 -12.14 11.36 -16.54
C THR A 42 -12.57 11.05 -17.96
N GLN A 43 -13.47 10.06 -18.13
CA GLN A 43 -14.01 9.71 -19.46
C GLN A 43 -14.80 10.85 -20.08
N MET A 44 -15.60 11.56 -19.28
CA MET A 44 -16.33 12.75 -19.75
C MET A 44 -15.38 13.86 -20.23
N VAL A 45 -14.34 14.15 -19.46
CA VAL A 45 -13.33 15.17 -19.86
C VAL A 45 -12.66 14.79 -21.16
N LEU A 46 -12.24 13.54 -21.32
CA LEU A 46 -11.59 13.06 -22.54
C LEU A 46 -12.55 13.15 -23.76
N MET A 47 -13.80 12.72 -23.58
CA MET A 47 -14.80 12.74 -24.65
C MET A 47 -15.18 14.17 -25.03
N CYS A 48 -15.45 15.04 -24.07
CA CYS A 48 -15.79 16.45 -24.35
C CYS A 48 -14.64 17.18 -25.03
N THR A 49 -13.38 16.95 -24.56
CA THR A 49 -12.21 17.55 -25.24
C THR A 49 -12.09 17.09 -26.67
N PHE A 50 -12.25 15.79 -26.92
CA PHE A 50 -12.17 15.23 -28.25
C PHE A 50 -13.27 15.79 -29.17
N CYS A 51 -14.52 15.76 -28.76
CA CYS A 51 -15.66 16.22 -29.54
C CYS A 51 -15.61 17.75 -29.84
N ALA A 52 -15.28 18.54 -28.81
CA ALA A 52 -15.17 20.00 -28.96
C ALA A 52 -14.08 20.40 -29.97
N LEU A 53 -12.92 19.75 -29.89
CA LEU A 53 -11.83 20.03 -30.82
C LEU A 53 -12.10 19.49 -32.23
N LEU A 54 -12.78 18.35 -32.35
CA LEU A 54 -13.16 17.79 -33.66
C LEU A 54 -14.12 18.70 -34.39
N THR A 55 -15.13 19.22 -33.70
CA THR A 55 -16.12 20.14 -34.30
C THR A 55 -15.53 21.51 -34.65
N SER A 56 -14.62 21.99 -33.79
CA SER A 56 -14.00 23.32 -33.96
C SER A 56 -12.91 23.34 -35.04
N SER A 57 -12.05 22.33 -35.12
CA SER A 57 -10.87 22.37 -35.99
C SER A 57 -11.05 21.74 -37.36
N LYS A 58 -12.15 21.00 -37.58
CA LYS A 58 -12.37 20.18 -38.78
C LYS A 58 -11.20 19.24 -39.14
N SER A 59 -10.37 18.90 -38.16
CA SER A 59 -9.19 18.06 -38.28
C SER A 59 -9.19 16.99 -37.21
N PHE A 60 -8.83 15.76 -37.52
CA PHE A 60 -8.66 14.68 -36.56
C PHE A 60 -7.35 14.75 -35.78
N LEU A 61 -6.35 15.42 -36.32
CA LEU A 61 -5.02 15.47 -35.72
C LEU A 61 -5.02 16.22 -34.37
N LEU A 62 -5.70 17.38 -34.34
CA LEU A 62 -5.73 18.23 -33.14
C LEU A 62 -6.42 17.56 -31.91
N PRO A 63 -7.63 16.98 -32.08
CA PRO A 63 -8.27 16.23 -31.00
C PRO A 63 -7.40 15.06 -30.46
N VAL A 64 -6.79 14.28 -31.37
CA VAL A 64 -5.92 13.16 -30.99
C VAL A 64 -4.71 13.65 -30.18
N LEU A 65 -4.05 14.70 -30.65
CA LEU A 65 -2.92 15.29 -29.94
C LEU A 65 -3.33 15.83 -28.56
N ALA A 66 -4.44 16.52 -28.45
CA ALA A 66 -4.95 17.07 -27.21
C ALA A 66 -5.28 15.96 -26.19
N VAL A 67 -5.99 14.91 -26.60
CA VAL A 67 -6.29 13.75 -25.74
C VAL A 67 -5.01 13.05 -25.28
N THR A 68 -4.03 12.88 -26.18
CA THR A 68 -2.74 12.29 -25.83
C THR A 68 -2.01 13.12 -24.78
N LEU A 69 -2.02 14.44 -24.89
CA LEU A 69 -1.42 15.33 -23.88
C LEU A 69 -2.14 15.25 -22.53
N VAL A 70 -3.49 15.20 -22.55
CA VAL A 70 -4.29 15.03 -21.32
C VAL A 70 -3.97 13.69 -20.64
N LEU A 71 -3.85 12.61 -21.39
CA LEU A 71 -3.48 11.29 -20.86
C LEU A 71 -2.07 11.29 -20.30
N ALA A 72 -1.11 11.94 -20.98
CA ALA A 72 0.26 12.07 -20.48
C ALA A 72 0.31 12.88 -19.18
N ALA A 73 -0.41 13.99 -19.10
CA ALA A 73 -0.53 14.81 -17.88
C ALA A 73 -1.17 14.04 -16.72
N ALA A 74 -2.26 13.29 -17.00
CA ALA A 74 -2.92 12.46 -16.01
C ALA A 74 -1.98 11.35 -15.47
N ARG A 75 -1.21 10.70 -16.35
CA ARG A 75 -0.20 9.72 -15.95
C ARG A 75 0.89 10.36 -15.07
N GLN A 76 1.37 11.54 -15.46
CA GLN A 76 2.38 12.26 -14.70
C GLN A 76 1.88 12.69 -13.32
N LEU A 77 0.61 13.06 -13.21
CA LEU A 77 -0.03 13.36 -11.93
C LEU A 77 -0.04 12.14 -10.98
N VAL A 78 -0.38 10.95 -11.51
CA VAL A 78 -0.33 9.69 -10.72
C VAL A 78 1.09 9.41 -10.24
N VAL A 79 2.09 9.51 -11.13
CA VAL A 79 3.52 9.33 -10.77
C VAL A 79 3.93 10.31 -9.67
N TYR A 80 3.57 11.58 -9.81
CA TYR A 80 3.86 12.61 -8.82
C TYR A 80 3.28 12.28 -7.43
N MET A 81 2.03 11.79 -7.37
CA MET A 81 1.40 11.39 -6.11
C MET A 81 2.12 10.25 -5.42
N PHE A 82 2.48 9.21 -6.16
CA PHE A 82 3.23 8.09 -5.60
C PHE A 82 4.61 8.51 -5.12
N ASN A 83 5.34 9.30 -5.91
CA ASN A 83 6.65 9.82 -5.51
C ASN A 83 6.55 10.68 -4.25
N LYS A 84 5.56 11.57 -4.17
CA LYS A 84 5.32 12.39 -2.98
C LYS A 84 5.01 11.53 -1.74
N TYR A 85 4.21 10.47 -1.88
CA TYR A 85 3.93 9.53 -0.79
C TYR A 85 5.19 8.77 -0.37
N ILE A 86 5.97 8.27 -1.32
CA ILE A 86 7.25 7.59 -1.08
C ILE A 86 8.21 8.53 -0.34
N ASP A 87 8.45 9.72 -0.86
CA ASP A 87 9.34 10.72 -0.25
C ASP A 87 8.91 11.10 1.16
N THR A 88 7.61 11.29 1.37
CA THR A 88 7.06 11.59 2.70
C THR A 88 7.30 10.43 3.67
N SER A 89 7.10 9.20 3.22
CA SER A 89 7.32 8.01 4.04
C SER A 89 8.80 7.80 4.37
N LEU A 90 9.68 7.99 3.38
CA LEU A 90 11.13 7.87 3.56
C LEU A 90 11.68 8.90 4.55
N LYS A 91 11.11 10.12 4.58
CA LYS A 91 11.52 11.20 5.50
C LYS A 91 10.85 11.14 6.88
N LYS A 92 9.79 10.34 7.03
CA LYS A 92 9.02 10.25 8.28
C LYS A 92 9.47 9.04 9.09
N ASP A 93 8.88 7.90 8.83
CA ASP A 93 9.06 6.70 9.64
C ASP A 93 10.15 5.75 9.12
N LEU A 94 10.53 5.87 7.85
CA LEU A 94 11.63 5.11 7.26
C LEU A 94 12.99 5.83 7.31
N ASP A 95 13.04 7.06 7.79
CA ASP A 95 14.31 7.76 8.04
C ASP A 95 15.03 7.16 9.25
N ASN A 96 14.31 6.98 10.34
CA ASN A 96 14.81 6.35 11.56
C ASN A 96 13.89 5.19 11.98
N ILE A 97 14.09 4.02 11.36
CA ILE A 97 13.27 2.83 11.62
C ILE A 97 13.44 2.34 13.05
N THR A 98 14.67 2.34 13.56
CA THR A 98 14.98 1.95 14.94
C THR A 98 14.23 2.82 15.95
N GLY A 99 14.36 4.14 15.85
CA GLY A 99 13.65 5.06 16.76
C GLY A 99 12.14 5.00 16.64
N THR A 100 11.62 4.75 15.42
CA THR A 100 10.17 4.74 15.18
C THR A 100 9.51 3.42 15.59
N TYR A 101 10.18 2.28 15.39
CA TYR A 101 9.53 0.97 15.53
C TYR A 101 10.17 0.06 16.57
N LEU A 102 11.46 0.19 16.89
CA LEU A 102 12.13 -0.73 17.82
C LEU A 102 12.26 -0.16 19.23
N GLU A 103 12.41 1.16 19.37
CA GLU A 103 12.52 1.85 20.65
C GLU A 103 11.16 2.21 21.24
N GLN A 104 10.10 2.26 20.42
CA GLN A 104 8.76 2.57 20.89
C GLN A 104 8.07 1.32 21.46
N LYS A 105 7.32 1.52 22.54
CA LYS A 105 6.54 0.48 23.18
C LYS A 105 5.48 -0.07 22.20
N ASP A 106 5.34 -1.40 22.22
CA ASP A 106 4.35 -2.14 21.42
C ASP A 106 4.44 -1.90 19.89
N SER A 107 5.62 -1.51 19.45
CA SER A 107 5.95 -1.36 18.03
C SER A 107 7.06 -2.31 17.64
N CYS A 108 7.11 -2.71 16.38
CA CYS A 108 8.21 -3.52 15.86
C CYS A 108 8.28 -3.45 14.34
N PHE A 109 9.46 -3.69 13.80
CA PHE A 109 9.74 -3.83 12.38
C PHE A 109 10.44 -5.16 12.11
N TRP A 110 9.94 -5.95 11.17
CA TRP A 110 10.53 -7.22 10.76
C TRP A 110 10.90 -7.22 9.29
N VAL A 111 11.91 -8.02 8.99
CA VAL A 111 12.32 -8.34 7.64
C VAL A 111 12.21 -9.84 7.40
N ALA A 112 11.84 -10.21 6.19
CA ALA A 112 11.93 -11.58 5.71
C ALA A 112 13.24 -11.74 4.95
N GLU A 113 14.06 -12.67 5.40
CA GLU A 113 15.33 -13.03 4.79
C GLU A 113 15.20 -14.35 4.05
N TYR A 114 15.72 -14.41 2.85
CA TYR A 114 15.80 -15.58 2.02
C TYR A 114 17.19 -15.67 1.42
N ASP A 115 17.89 -16.78 1.68
CA ASP A 115 19.26 -17.00 1.22
C ASP A 115 20.22 -15.83 1.56
N GLY A 116 20.15 -15.35 2.82
CA GLY A 116 20.98 -14.27 3.32
C GLY A 116 20.63 -12.87 2.79
N ARG A 117 19.49 -12.71 2.08
CA ARG A 117 19.05 -11.42 1.53
C ARG A 117 17.70 -11.04 2.07
N VAL A 118 17.52 -9.78 2.43
CA VAL A 118 16.22 -9.23 2.79
C VAL A 118 15.35 -9.13 1.53
N VAL A 119 14.20 -9.77 1.57
CA VAL A 119 13.26 -9.87 0.43
C VAL A 119 11.84 -9.42 0.76
N GLY A 120 11.57 -9.07 2.00
CA GLY A 120 10.26 -8.58 2.42
C GLY A 120 10.33 -7.84 3.75
N THR A 121 9.34 -7.01 4.01
CA THR A 121 9.24 -6.15 5.18
C THR A 121 7.83 -6.13 5.73
N VAL A 122 7.69 -5.89 7.03
CA VAL A 122 6.44 -5.55 7.70
C VAL A 122 6.74 -4.79 9.00
N ALA A 123 5.88 -3.90 9.38
CA ALA A 123 5.95 -3.19 10.65
C ALA A 123 4.59 -3.16 11.34
N CYS A 124 4.58 -2.92 12.64
CA CYS A 124 3.37 -2.57 13.37
C CYS A 124 3.67 -1.52 14.45
N LEU A 125 2.63 -0.77 14.80
CA LEU A 125 2.64 0.21 15.89
C LEU A 125 1.20 0.38 16.44
N PRO A 126 1.05 0.91 17.67
CA PRO A 126 -0.26 1.23 18.22
C PRO A 126 -1.02 2.21 17.32
N ASN A 127 -2.31 1.94 17.07
CA ASN A 127 -3.14 2.85 16.29
C ASN A 127 -3.74 3.95 17.16
N GLU A 128 -3.54 5.21 16.78
CA GLU A 128 -4.01 6.37 17.54
C GLU A 128 -5.55 6.45 17.63
N ASN A 129 -6.25 5.99 16.58
CA ASN A 129 -7.72 6.04 16.51
C ASN A 129 -8.41 4.78 17.06
N ALA A 130 -7.65 3.70 17.30
CA ALA A 130 -8.13 2.44 17.82
C ALA A 130 -7.14 1.87 18.87
N PRO A 131 -7.14 2.39 20.12
CA PRO A 131 -6.11 2.07 21.12
C PRO A 131 -6.00 0.57 21.48
N ALA A 132 -7.04 -0.22 21.21
CA ALA A 132 -7.02 -1.67 21.42
C ALA A 132 -6.44 -2.45 20.23
N CYS A 133 -5.92 -1.78 19.20
CA CYS A 133 -5.43 -2.39 17.98
C CYS A 133 -4.00 -1.97 17.67
N LEU A 134 -3.21 -2.90 17.09
CA LEU A 134 -1.98 -2.55 16.41
C LEU A 134 -2.26 -2.36 14.91
N GLU A 135 -1.63 -1.37 14.31
CA GLU A 135 -1.71 -1.09 12.88
C GLU A 135 -0.55 -1.76 12.16
N LEU A 136 -0.86 -2.66 11.23
CA LEU A 136 0.10 -3.28 10.34
C LEU A 136 0.46 -2.30 9.21
N LYS A 137 1.74 -2.01 9.08
CA LYS A 137 2.31 -1.08 8.09
C LYS A 137 3.47 -1.70 7.33
N ARG A 138 3.87 -1.04 6.26
CA ARG A 138 5.11 -1.32 5.51
C ARG A 138 5.23 -2.78 5.03
N ALA A 139 4.09 -3.46 4.83
CA ALA A 139 4.08 -4.80 4.23
C ALA A 139 4.47 -4.72 2.75
N SER A 140 5.60 -5.29 2.43
CA SER A 140 6.11 -5.36 1.06
C SER A 140 6.94 -6.62 0.85
N VAL A 141 6.88 -7.21 -0.35
CA VAL A 141 7.71 -8.37 -0.73
C VAL A 141 8.24 -8.13 -2.13
N CYS A 142 9.55 -8.33 -2.30
CA CYS A 142 10.23 -8.28 -3.59
C CYS A 142 9.48 -9.10 -4.64
N ARG A 143 9.28 -8.53 -5.83
CA ARG A 143 8.51 -9.17 -6.91
C ARG A 143 9.00 -10.57 -7.26
N SER A 144 10.32 -10.77 -7.26
CA SER A 144 10.98 -12.05 -7.55
C SER A 144 10.70 -13.15 -6.51
N HIS A 145 10.26 -12.79 -5.30
CA HIS A 145 10.03 -13.71 -4.18
C HIS A 145 8.55 -13.78 -3.75
N ARG A 146 7.65 -13.27 -4.58
CA ARG A 146 6.19 -13.39 -4.35
C ARG A 146 5.72 -14.82 -4.59
N ARG A 147 4.53 -15.14 -4.05
CA ARG A 147 3.88 -16.47 -4.09
C ARG A 147 4.64 -17.58 -3.36
N MET A 148 5.68 -17.24 -2.61
CA MET A 148 6.44 -18.15 -1.74
C MET A 148 5.92 -18.18 -0.29
N GLY A 149 4.78 -17.54 0.01
CA GLY A 149 4.20 -17.49 1.36
C GLY A 149 4.79 -16.41 2.27
N ILE A 150 5.78 -15.62 1.81
CA ILE A 150 6.50 -14.61 2.61
C ILE A 150 5.55 -13.57 3.22
N ALA A 151 4.68 -12.97 2.41
CA ALA A 151 3.72 -11.98 2.91
C ALA A 151 2.79 -12.55 3.99
N LYS A 152 2.33 -13.79 3.81
CA LYS A 152 1.50 -14.51 4.80
C LYS A 152 2.27 -14.73 6.11
N ALA A 153 3.54 -15.12 6.03
CA ALA A 153 4.38 -15.32 7.21
C ALA A 153 4.63 -14.00 7.94
N LEU A 154 4.94 -12.91 7.23
CA LEU A 154 5.11 -11.58 7.80
C LEU A 154 3.84 -11.09 8.52
N CYS A 155 2.66 -11.24 7.90
CA CYS A 155 1.40 -10.86 8.53
C CYS A 155 1.08 -11.71 9.78
N ARG A 156 1.41 -13.01 9.78
CA ARG A 156 1.29 -13.87 10.96
C ARG A 156 2.19 -13.40 12.09
N THR A 157 3.44 -13.05 11.80
CA THR A 157 4.38 -12.49 12.79
C THR A 157 3.78 -11.25 13.48
N VAL A 158 3.13 -10.36 12.72
CA VAL A 158 2.43 -9.20 13.30
C VAL A 158 1.24 -9.64 14.17
N ALA A 159 0.44 -10.60 13.71
CA ALA A 159 -0.72 -11.09 14.47
C ALA A 159 -0.28 -11.76 15.80
N ASP A 160 0.76 -12.57 15.77
CA ASP A 160 1.31 -13.22 16.95
C ASP A 160 1.88 -12.19 17.93
N PHE A 161 2.68 -11.23 17.45
CA PHE A 161 3.18 -10.12 18.26
C PHE A 161 2.04 -9.32 18.89
N THR A 162 0.98 -9.04 18.13
CA THR A 162 -0.20 -8.30 18.62
C THR A 162 -0.90 -9.05 19.74
N ARG A 163 -1.05 -10.37 19.60
CA ARG A 163 -1.64 -11.25 20.61
C ARG A 163 -0.77 -11.29 21.87
N ASP A 164 0.54 -11.45 21.73
CA ASP A 164 1.50 -11.51 22.84
C ASP A 164 1.53 -10.20 23.64
N ARG A 165 1.20 -9.06 23.03
CA ARG A 165 1.09 -7.75 23.67
C ARG A 165 -0.29 -7.48 24.27
N GLY A 166 -1.24 -8.41 24.14
CA GLY A 166 -2.59 -8.29 24.70
C GLY A 166 -3.53 -7.35 23.95
N TYR A 167 -3.22 -7.01 22.71
CA TYR A 167 -4.11 -6.21 21.85
C TYR A 167 -5.24 -7.08 21.28
N ALA A 168 -6.40 -6.47 21.07
CA ALA A 168 -7.60 -7.17 20.63
C ALA A 168 -7.59 -7.52 19.13
N ALA A 169 -6.94 -6.69 18.31
CA ALA A 169 -6.98 -6.85 16.86
C ALA A 169 -5.77 -6.22 16.16
N VAL A 170 -5.52 -6.69 14.94
CA VAL A 170 -4.67 -6.03 13.94
C VAL A 170 -5.55 -5.29 12.97
N ILE A 171 -5.24 -4.01 12.70
CA ILE A 171 -5.85 -3.24 11.62
C ILE A 171 -4.81 -2.90 10.57
N LEU A 172 -5.27 -2.66 9.35
CA LEU A 172 -4.41 -2.19 8.26
C LEU A 172 -5.22 -1.38 7.26
N TYR A 173 -4.50 -0.58 6.48
CA TYR A 173 -5.06 0.21 5.39
C TYR A 173 -4.41 -0.18 4.07
N THR A 174 -5.22 -0.41 3.06
CA THR A 174 -4.77 -0.70 1.70
C THR A 174 -5.64 0.06 0.70
N SER A 175 -5.17 0.25 -0.52
CA SER A 175 -5.95 0.94 -1.54
C SER A 175 -6.76 -0.03 -2.40
N THR A 176 -7.82 0.49 -3.02
CA THR A 176 -8.67 -0.29 -3.94
C THR A 176 -7.93 -0.86 -5.15
N VAL A 177 -6.77 -0.29 -5.51
CA VAL A 177 -5.94 -0.77 -6.62
C VAL A 177 -4.97 -1.89 -6.23
N GLN A 178 -4.78 -2.14 -4.92
CA GLN A 178 -3.89 -3.19 -4.39
C GLN A 178 -4.63 -4.52 -4.22
N THR A 179 -5.21 -5.02 -5.30
CA THR A 179 -6.11 -6.19 -5.29
C THR A 179 -5.45 -7.48 -4.78
N ASP A 180 -4.16 -7.68 -5.03
CA ASP A 180 -3.44 -8.87 -4.55
C ASP A 180 -3.25 -8.82 -3.01
N ALA A 181 -3.03 -7.63 -2.45
CA ALA A 181 -2.95 -7.43 -1.01
C ALA A 181 -4.32 -7.66 -0.34
N GLN A 182 -5.40 -7.13 -0.93
CA GLN A 182 -6.77 -7.36 -0.45
C GLN A 182 -7.08 -8.87 -0.36
N LYS A 183 -6.84 -9.61 -1.45
CA LYS A 183 -7.03 -11.08 -1.48
C LYS A 183 -6.21 -11.80 -0.41
N LEU A 184 -4.97 -11.36 -0.16
CA LEU A 184 -4.13 -11.90 0.89
C LEU A 184 -4.76 -11.71 2.26
N TYR A 185 -5.19 -10.49 2.58
CA TYR A 185 -5.78 -10.15 3.87
C TYR A 185 -7.10 -10.89 4.10
N GLU A 186 -7.99 -10.92 3.12
CA GLU A 186 -9.24 -11.68 3.17
C GLU A 186 -8.99 -13.18 3.38
N HIS A 187 -8.01 -13.75 2.67
CA HIS A 187 -7.62 -15.16 2.85
C HIS A 187 -7.01 -15.46 4.22
N MET A 188 -6.47 -14.45 4.89
CA MET A 188 -5.94 -14.56 6.25
C MET A 188 -6.98 -14.30 7.34
N GLY A 189 -8.24 -14.04 6.98
CA GLY A 189 -9.33 -13.80 7.91
C GLY A 189 -9.52 -12.34 8.32
N TYR A 190 -8.84 -11.40 7.66
CA TYR A 190 -9.14 -9.98 7.86
C TYR A 190 -10.50 -9.64 7.25
N GLU A 191 -11.32 -8.95 8.01
CA GLU A 191 -12.63 -8.45 7.58
C GLU A 191 -12.49 -6.99 7.11
N LYS A 192 -13.14 -6.66 6.00
CA LYS A 192 -13.24 -5.30 5.50
C LYS A 192 -14.21 -4.52 6.37
N ILE A 193 -13.75 -3.44 7.00
CA ILE A 193 -14.54 -2.63 7.93
C ILE A 193 -15.20 -1.46 7.23
N ARG A 194 -14.43 -0.70 6.47
CA ARG A 194 -14.94 0.48 5.76
C ARG A 194 -14.04 0.87 4.59
N GLU A 195 -14.64 1.62 3.70
CA GLU A 195 -13.92 2.32 2.63
C GLU A 195 -14.07 3.84 2.83
N PHE A 196 -13.02 4.58 2.55
CA PHE A 196 -13.06 6.04 2.59
C PHE A 196 -12.12 6.65 1.56
N LEU A 197 -12.55 7.79 1.02
CA LEU A 197 -11.72 8.56 0.08
C LEU A 197 -10.52 9.16 0.81
N ILE A 198 -9.38 9.16 0.16
CA ILE A 198 -8.22 9.91 0.64
C ILE A 198 -8.62 11.39 0.74
N PRO A 199 -8.44 12.03 1.92
CA PRO A 199 -8.97 13.37 2.19
C PRO A 199 -8.32 14.47 1.34
N GLU A 200 -7.15 14.22 0.77
CA GLU A 200 -6.42 15.15 -0.07
C GLU A 200 -7.19 15.43 -1.37
N PHE A 201 -7.13 16.69 -1.83
CA PHE A 201 -7.86 17.16 -3.02
C PHE A 201 -7.63 16.26 -4.24
N ILE A 202 -6.39 15.84 -4.48
CA ILE A 202 -6.05 14.97 -5.62
C ILE A 202 -6.62 13.55 -5.42
N GLY A 203 -6.63 13.02 -4.19
CA GLY A 203 -7.26 11.74 -3.87
C GLY A 203 -8.76 11.74 -4.20
N LYS A 204 -9.45 12.84 -3.86
CA LYS A 204 -10.86 13.05 -4.20
C LYS A 204 -11.08 13.17 -5.72
N LEU A 205 -10.23 13.93 -6.40
CA LEU A 205 -10.29 14.08 -7.86
C LEU A 205 -10.12 12.76 -8.60
N MET A 206 -9.23 11.91 -8.09
CA MET A 206 -8.94 10.58 -8.67
C MET A 206 -9.88 9.49 -8.17
N ASN A 207 -10.80 9.80 -7.27
CA ASN A 207 -11.64 8.82 -6.57
C ASN A 207 -10.80 7.67 -5.96
N PHE A 208 -9.68 8.04 -5.33
CA PHE A 208 -8.74 7.08 -4.77
C PHE A 208 -9.17 6.72 -3.35
N THR A 209 -9.55 5.46 -3.17
CA THR A 209 -10.16 4.97 -1.94
C THR A 209 -9.19 4.08 -1.17
N LEU A 210 -9.13 4.27 0.14
CA LEU A 210 -8.50 3.36 1.09
C LEU A 210 -9.55 2.45 1.70
N ILE A 211 -9.14 1.21 1.96
CA ILE A 211 -9.93 0.18 2.62
C ILE A 211 -9.26 -0.13 3.95
N GLU A 212 -10.02 -0.06 5.02
CA GLU A 212 -9.61 -0.53 6.34
C GLU A 212 -10.01 -1.99 6.51
N TYR A 213 -9.02 -2.81 6.86
CA TYR A 213 -9.20 -4.22 7.21
C TYR A 213 -8.86 -4.43 8.68
N ARG A 214 -9.54 -5.40 9.31
CA ARG A 214 -9.35 -5.76 10.71
C ARG A 214 -9.31 -7.28 10.89
N LEU A 215 -8.37 -7.76 11.69
CA LEU A 215 -8.28 -9.15 12.15
C LEU A 215 -8.45 -9.18 13.67
N ASP A 216 -9.57 -9.71 14.15
CA ASP A 216 -9.79 -9.92 15.58
C ASP A 216 -9.04 -11.15 16.07
N LEU A 217 -8.26 -11.00 17.14
CA LEU A 217 -7.39 -12.04 17.68
C LEU A 217 -7.99 -12.80 18.87
N GLN A 218 -9.10 -12.31 19.43
CA GLN A 218 -9.73 -12.88 20.64
C GLN A 218 -10.81 -13.94 20.35
N ARG A 219 -11.08 -14.26 19.06
CA ARG A 219 -12.15 -15.23 18.71
C ARG A 219 -11.83 -16.69 19.03
N ASP A 220 -10.57 -17.04 19.35
CA ASP A 220 -10.18 -18.44 19.59
C ASP A 220 -10.46 -18.96 21.00
N THR A 221 -10.99 -18.14 21.91
CA THR A 221 -11.23 -18.55 23.32
C THR A 221 -12.70 -18.82 23.66
N GLN A 222 -13.65 -18.75 22.72
CA GLN A 222 -15.08 -18.96 23.01
C GLN A 222 -15.71 -20.21 22.38
N ASN A 223 -14.94 -21.06 21.69
CA ASN A 223 -15.45 -22.34 21.17
C ASN A 223 -14.63 -23.52 21.68
N ASN A 224 -14.69 -23.76 22.99
CA ASN A 224 -14.45 -25.07 23.61
C ASN A 224 -15.45 -25.30 24.73
#